data_a705ee64983663bef9a1a3a37b503a76
#
_entry.id   a705ee64983663bef9a1a3a37b503a76
#
_cell.length_a   1.000
_cell.length_b   1.000
_cell.length_c   1.000
_cell.angle_alpha   90.00
_cell.angle_beta   90.00
_cell.angle_gamma   90.00
#
_symmetry.space_group_name_H-M   'P 1'
#
loop_
_entity.id
_entity.type
_entity.pdbx_description
1 polymer ?
#
loop_
_entity_poly.entity_id
_entity_poly.type
_entity_poly.pdbx_seq_one_letter_code
_entity_poly.pdbx_strand_id
1 'polypeptide(L)'
;MAGSCCAEAYTAEQGVGFPAVGGDVCGFASGVAASFTPFLGLHFFVAGALALLCRGNVLASAIGTFFGNPWTFILIWLADYEVGLWVIHAFGHGADLHVLSIDELGAIMGNIMRFLSFTGHNSWADLSRDIEQVFMPMLIGGTVLGAIAWVGSFILTLWAVKGWRLHRAKRLLKAVQRAANVKVATDLDC
;
A
#
# COMPACT_ATOMS: atom_id res chain seq x y z
N MET A 1 34.98 22.67 -24.00
CA MET A 1 33.51 22.93 -24.07
C MET A 1 32.64 21.68 -24.00
N ALA A 2 33.17 20.47 -23.95
CA ALA A 2 32.40 19.21 -23.86
C ALA A 2 32.01 18.79 -22.42
N GLY A 3 32.63 19.40 -21.40
CA GLY A 3 32.41 19.01 -20.00
C GLY A 3 31.13 19.57 -19.37
N SER A 4 30.63 20.71 -19.86
CA SER A 4 29.43 21.37 -19.31
C SER A 4 28.11 20.67 -19.73
N CYS A 5 28.03 20.16 -20.95
CA CYS A 5 26.85 19.43 -21.43
C CYS A 5 26.58 18.11 -20.67
N CYS A 6 27.64 17.40 -20.27
CA CYS A 6 27.47 16.15 -19.49
C CYS A 6 27.04 16.44 -18.04
N ALA A 7 27.49 17.55 -17.46
CA ALA A 7 27.11 17.94 -16.11
C ALA A 7 25.64 18.43 -16.05
N GLU A 8 25.20 19.20 -17.06
CA GLU A 8 23.80 19.64 -17.16
C GLU A 8 22.83 18.48 -17.44
N ALA A 9 23.20 17.51 -18.28
CA ALA A 9 22.41 16.31 -18.49
C ALA A 9 22.30 15.47 -17.21
N TYR A 10 23.37 15.38 -16.42
CA TYR A 10 23.36 14.66 -15.14
C TYR A 10 22.48 15.33 -14.06
N THR A 11 22.50 16.69 -13.99
CA THR A 11 21.66 17.45 -13.06
C THR A 11 20.20 17.48 -13.48
N ALA A 12 19.89 17.51 -14.77
CA ALA A 12 18.53 17.41 -15.29
C ALA A 12 17.90 16.03 -14.99
N GLU A 13 18.70 14.96 -15.08
CA GLU A 13 18.24 13.60 -14.75
C GLU A 13 17.99 13.42 -13.25
N GLN A 14 18.74 14.12 -12.41
CA GLN A 14 18.50 14.11 -10.94
C GLN A 14 17.24 14.91 -10.54
N GLY A 15 16.91 15.98 -11.25
CA GLY A 15 15.72 16.80 -11.00
C GLY A 15 14.40 16.14 -11.36
N VAL A 16 14.40 15.24 -12.33
CA VAL A 16 13.19 14.54 -12.84
C VAL A 16 12.96 13.19 -12.14
N GLY A 17 14.01 12.59 -11.55
CA GLY A 17 13.94 11.21 -11.06
C GLY A 17 13.53 11.05 -9.59
N PHE A 18 13.77 12.00 -8.72
CA PHE A 18 13.53 11.83 -7.28
C PHE A 18 12.09 12.10 -6.84
N PRO A 19 11.40 13.14 -7.29
CA PRO A 19 10.00 13.35 -6.94
C PRO A 19 9.08 12.28 -7.51
N ALA A 20 9.34 11.79 -8.72
CA ALA A 20 8.52 10.74 -9.34
C ALA A 20 8.61 9.40 -8.59
N VAL A 21 9.80 8.99 -8.18
CA VAL A 21 9.97 7.71 -7.43
C VAL A 21 9.37 7.79 -6.03
N GLY A 22 9.55 8.90 -5.35
CA GLY A 22 8.94 9.12 -4.03
C GLY A 22 7.42 9.05 -4.11
N GLY A 23 6.84 9.64 -5.17
CA GLY A 23 5.41 9.60 -5.44
C GLY A 23 4.88 8.19 -5.72
N ASP A 24 5.58 7.39 -6.53
CA ASP A 24 5.18 6.02 -6.84
C ASP A 24 5.26 5.12 -5.61
N VAL A 25 6.33 5.25 -4.82
CA VAL A 25 6.52 4.48 -3.59
C VAL A 25 5.46 4.84 -2.54
N CYS A 26 5.18 6.14 -2.36
CA CYS A 26 4.14 6.60 -1.43
C CYS A 26 2.76 6.16 -1.89
N GLY A 27 2.46 6.26 -3.19
CA GLY A 27 1.22 5.78 -3.77
C GLY A 27 1.03 4.29 -3.50
N PHE A 28 2.00 3.45 -3.83
CA PHE A 28 1.95 2.01 -3.59
C PHE A 28 1.73 1.68 -2.10
N ALA A 29 2.49 2.30 -1.21
CA ALA A 29 2.34 2.11 0.23
C ALA A 29 0.93 2.50 0.73
N SER A 30 0.36 3.58 0.18
CA SER A 30 -1.01 4.01 0.48
C SER A 30 -2.05 2.98 0.04
N GLY A 31 -1.84 2.33 -1.10
CA GLY A 31 -2.69 1.24 -1.57
C GLY A 31 -2.64 0.02 -0.64
N VAL A 32 -1.44 -0.38 -0.22
CA VAL A 32 -1.26 -1.48 0.73
C VAL A 32 -1.95 -1.17 2.06
N ALA A 33 -1.76 0.04 2.61
CA ALA A 33 -2.40 0.46 3.85
C ALA A 33 -3.93 0.45 3.76
N ALA A 34 -4.48 0.93 2.65
CA ALA A 34 -5.93 0.95 2.44
C ALA A 34 -6.55 -0.46 2.40
N SER A 35 -5.77 -1.50 2.08
CA SER A 35 -6.23 -2.89 2.11
C SER A 35 -6.58 -3.39 3.52
N PHE A 36 -6.11 -2.72 4.57
CA PHE A 36 -6.46 -3.00 5.97
C PHE A 36 -7.72 -2.28 6.43
N THR A 37 -8.41 -1.57 5.55
CA THR A 37 -9.71 -0.98 5.90
C THR A 37 -10.84 -1.98 5.67
N PRO A 38 -11.83 -2.08 6.59
CA PRO A 38 -12.93 -3.03 6.47
C PRO A 38 -13.95 -2.65 5.39
N PHE A 39 -13.63 -1.71 4.53
CA PHE A 39 -14.50 -1.21 3.48
C PHE A 39 -14.23 -1.92 2.14
N LEU A 40 -14.96 -3.00 1.87
CA LEU A 40 -14.86 -3.70 0.60
C LEU A 40 -15.33 -2.77 -0.55
N GLY A 41 -14.43 -2.50 -1.52
CA GLY A 41 -14.70 -1.60 -2.63
C GLY A 41 -14.39 -0.13 -2.35
N LEU A 42 -14.69 0.41 -1.15
CA LEU A 42 -14.31 1.77 -0.79
C LEU A 42 -12.79 1.94 -0.56
N HIS A 43 -12.08 0.85 -0.29
CA HIS A 43 -10.65 0.89 -0.06
C HIS A 43 -9.87 1.50 -1.25
N PHE A 44 -10.39 1.40 -2.49
CA PHE A 44 -9.81 2.10 -3.65
C PHE A 44 -9.87 3.62 -3.52
N PHE A 45 -10.99 4.14 -2.99
CA PHE A 45 -11.14 5.59 -2.74
C PHE A 45 -10.24 6.03 -1.60
N VAL A 46 -10.15 5.23 -0.53
CA VAL A 46 -9.25 5.48 0.59
C VAL A 46 -7.79 5.46 0.12
N ALA A 47 -7.41 4.49 -0.70
CA ALA A 47 -6.07 4.39 -1.29
C ALA A 47 -5.74 5.62 -2.15
N GLY A 48 -6.67 6.04 -3.00
CA GLY A 48 -6.53 7.24 -3.83
C GLY A 48 -6.40 8.51 -2.98
N ALA A 49 -7.26 8.67 -1.96
CA ALA A 49 -7.22 9.81 -1.05
C ALA A 49 -5.89 9.88 -0.28
N LEU A 50 -5.43 8.76 0.28
CA LEU A 50 -4.14 8.67 0.97
C LEU A 50 -2.97 8.99 0.02
N ALA A 51 -3.02 8.48 -1.21
CA ALA A 51 -2.00 8.78 -2.22
C ALA A 51 -1.97 10.28 -2.55
N LEU A 52 -3.13 10.92 -2.71
CA LEU A 52 -3.23 12.36 -2.95
C LEU A 52 -2.68 13.17 -1.77
N LEU A 53 -3.01 12.81 -0.54
CA LEU A 53 -2.48 13.46 0.67
C LEU A 53 -0.95 13.38 0.74
N CYS A 54 -0.37 12.27 0.35
CA CYS A 54 1.08 12.08 0.28
C CYS A 54 1.72 12.65 -1.00
N ARG A 55 0.94 13.30 -1.88
CA ARG A 55 1.38 13.69 -3.23
C ARG A 55 1.94 12.50 -4.03
N GLY A 56 1.40 11.33 -3.77
CA GLY A 56 1.76 10.07 -4.40
C GLY A 56 1.01 9.84 -5.71
N ASN A 57 1.46 8.82 -6.44
CA ASN A 57 0.82 8.40 -7.67
C ASN A 57 -0.41 7.54 -7.37
N VAL A 58 -1.59 8.01 -7.78
CA VAL A 58 -2.87 7.30 -7.59
C VAL A 58 -2.89 5.95 -8.32
N LEU A 59 -2.25 5.86 -9.50
CA LEU A 59 -2.16 4.60 -10.23
C LEU A 59 -1.30 3.57 -9.47
N ALA A 60 -0.20 4.02 -8.86
CA ALA A 60 0.62 3.17 -8.00
C ALA A 60 -0.17 2.71 -6.77
N SER A 61 -1.05 3.56 -6.21
CA SER A 61 -1.91 3.17 -5.10
C SER A 61 -2.93 2.09 -5.50
N ALA A 62 -3.51 2.19 -6.68
CA ALA A 62 -4.39 1.15 -7.21
C ALA A 62 -3.67 -0.20 -7.36
N ILE A 63 -2.39 -0.20 -7.76
CA ILE A 63 -1.57 -1.43 -7.78
C ILE A 63 -1.33 -1.94 -6.35
N GLY A 64 -1.07 -1.05 -5.40
CA GLY A 64 -0.87 -1.40 -3.99
C GLY A 64 -2.09 -2.08 -3.36
N THR A 65 -3.32 -1.74 -3.79
CA THR A 65 -4.55 -2.36 -3.28
C THR A 65 -4.70 -3.83 -3.68
N PHE A 66 -3.96 -4.34 -4.67
CA PHE A 66 -3.92 -5.77 -4.98
C PHE A 66 -3.33 -6.63 -3.85
N PHE A 67 -2.66 -6.02 -2.87
CA PHE A 67 -2.29 -6.71 -1.64
C PHE A 67 -3.52 -7.25 -0.90
N GLY A 68 -4.62 -6.50 -0.90
CA GLY A 68 -5.93 -6.93 -0.44
C GLY A 68 -6.68 -7.64 -1.57
N ASN A 69 -6.48 -8.94 -1.73
CA ASN A 69 -7.27 -9.79 -2.62
C ASN A 69 -8.29 -10.60 -1.80
N PRO A 70 -9.31 -11.22 -2.42
CA PRO A 70 -10.34 -11.95 -1.69
C PRO A 70 -9.82 -13.02 -0.71
N TRP A 71 -8.68 -13.62 -0.98
CA TRP A 71 -8.05 -14.62 -0.12
C TRP A 71 -7.34 -14.01 1.07
N THR A 72 -6.70 -12.86 0.88
CA THR A 72 -5.99 -12.17 1.95
C THR A 72 -6.92 -11.34 2.83
N PHE A 73 -8.05 -10.88 2.32
CA PHE A 73 -9.01 -10.09 3.09
C PHE A 73 -9.51 -10.82 4.35
N ILE A 74 -9.80 -12.10 4.26
CA ILE A 74 -10.27 -12.87 5.42
C ILE A 74 -9.22 -12.84 6.53
N LEU A 75 -7.94 -13.05 6.17
CA LEU A 75 -6.83 -13.03 7.13
C LEU A 75 -6.57 -11.62 7.67
N ILE A 76 -6.64 -10.61 6.81
CA ILE A 76 -6.46 -9.21 7.18
C ILE A 76 -7.55 -8.80 8.17
N TRP A 77 -8.81 -9.06 7.88
CA TRP A 77 -9.94 -8.71 8.74
C TRP A 77 -9.88 -9.40 10.10
N LEU A 78 -9.48 -10.66 10.13
CA LEU A 78 -9.28 -11.37 11.39
C LEU A 78 -8.16 -10.72 12.20
N ALA A 79 -7.04 -10.38 11.57
CA ALA A 79 -5.93 -9.70 12.22
C ALA A 79 -6.31 -8.28 12.69
N ASP A 80 -7.05 -7.53 11.87
CA ASP A 80 -7.56 -6.20 12.22
C ASP A 80 -8.48 -6.27 13.44
N TYR A 81 -9.38 -7.26 13.48
CA TYR A 81 -10.30 -7.46 14.59
C TYR A 81 -9.55 -7.79 15.89
N GLU A 82 -8.63 -8.76 15.86
CA GLU A 82 -7.83 -9.19 17.02
C GLU A 82 -6.97 -8.05 17.58
N VAL A 83 -6.25 -7.34 16.68
CA VAL A 83 -5.43 -6.20 17.09
C VAL A 83 -6.30 -5.06 17.62
N GLY A 84 -7.46 -4.82 17.03
CA GLY A 84 -8.40 -3.83 17.49
C GLY A 84 -8.92 -4.12 18.91
N LEU A 85 -9.31 -5.37 19.17
CA LEU A 85 -9.71 -5.81 20.51
C LEU A 85 -8.57 -5.63 21.50
N TRP A 86 -7.36 -6.04 21.14
CA TRP A 86 -6.20 -5.89 22.00
C TRP A 86 -5.95 -4.42 22.37
N VAL A 87 -6.05 -3.51 21.39
CA VAL A 87 -5.90 -2.07 21.63
C VAL A 87 -6.99 -1.54 22.54
N ILE A 88 -8.26 -1.88 22.29
CA ILE A 88 -9.40 -1.44 23.10
C ILE A 88 -9.25 -1.90 24.53
N HIS A 89 -8.88 -3.15 24.78
CA HIS A 89 -8.63 -3.67 26.12
C HIS A 89 -7.45 -3.00 26.80
N ALA A 90 -6.37 -2.70 26.06
CA ALA A 90 -5.19 -2.01 26.61
C ALA A 90 -5.52 -0.60 27.11
N PHE A 91 -6.50 0.08 26.49
CA PHE A 91 -6.97 1.41 26.91
C PHE A 91 -8.13 1.36 27.91
N GLY A 92 -8.51 0.19 28.41
CA GLY A 92 -9.50 0.02 29.48
C GLY A 92 -10.97 0.23 29.08
N HIS A 93 -11.28 0.25 27.78
CA HIS A 93 -12.64 0.52 27.28
C HIS A 93 -13.41 -0.74 26.85
N GLY A 94 -12.87 -1.93 27.07
CA GLY A 94 -13.34 -3.17 26.45
C GLY A 94 -13.96 -4.21 27.37
N ALA A 95 -14.45 -3.83 28.57
CA ALA A 95 -14.96 -4.80 29.55
C ALA A 95 -16.16 -5.64 29.04
N ASP A 96 -16.92 -5.14 28.07
CA ASP A 96 -18.13 -5.78 27.52
C ASP A 96 -17.97 -6.32 26.10
N LEU A 97 -16.79 -6.19 25.48
CA LEU A 97 -16.56 -6.69 24.13
C LEU A 97 -16.22 -8.19 24.18
N HIS A 98 -17.16 -9.00 23.72
CA HIS A 98 -17.00 -10.44 23.59
C HIS A 98 -16.13 -10.76 22.37
N VAL A 99 -15.16 -11.66 22.54
CA VAL A 99 -14.38 -12.19 21.40
C VAL A 99 -15.32 -13.02 20.54
N LEU A 100 -15.62 -12.53 19.35
CA LEU A 100 -16.51 -13.21 18.41
C LEU A 100 -15.78 -14.39 17.75
N SER A 101 -16.52 -15.48 17.58
CA SER A 101 -16.04 -16.61 16.79
C SER A 101 -15.99 -16.25 15.27
N ILE A 102 -15.22 -17.00 14.51
CA ILE A 102 -15.11 -16.79 13.04
C ILE A 102 -16.49 -16.89 12.37
N ASP A 103 -17.35 -17.79 12.87
CA ASP A 103 -18.70 -17.99 12.34
C ASP A 103 -19.61 -16.79 12.62
N GLU A 104 -19.51 -16.22 13.81
CA GLU A 104 -20.25 -15.02 14.20
C GLU A 104 -19.78 -13.81 13.40
N LEU A 105 -18.47 -13.64 13.24
CA LEU A 105 -17.89 -12.59 12.41
C LEU A 105 -18.36 -12.69 10.95
N GLY A 106 -18.39 -13.91 10.42
CA GLY A 106 -18.91 -14.20 9.08
C GLY A 106 -20.39 -13.87 8.94
N ALA A 107 -21.20 -14.21 9.94
CA ALA A 107 -22.64 -13.93 9.95
C ALA A 107 -22.91 -12.41 9.98
N ILE A 108 -22.22 -11.67 10.84
CA ILE A 108 -22.36 -10.20 10.95
C ILE A 108 -21.93 -9.52 9.66
N MET A 109 -20.78 -9.94 9.07
CA MET A 109 -20.33 -9.40 7.79
C MET A 109 -21.34 -9.71 6.66
N GLY A 110 -21.96 -10.89 6.67
CA GLY A 110 -23.05 -11.25 5.76
C GLY A 110 -24.28 -10.36 5.94
N ASN A 111 -24.63 -9.98 7.17
CA ASN A 111 -25.75 -9.08 7.48
C ASN A 111 -25.48 -7.65 6.97
N ILE A 112 -24.27 -7.14 7.19
CA ILE A 112 -23.83 -5.83 6.68
C ILE A 112 -23.89 -5.80 5.13
N MET A 113 -23.40 -6.87 4.48
CA MET A 113 -23.44 -6.98 3.02
C MET A 113 -24.88 -7.03 2.48
N ARG A 114 -25.78 -7.77 3.14
CA ARG A 114 -27.22 -7.80 2.76
C ARG A 114 -27.88 -6.44 2.93
N PHE A 115 -27.55 -5.72 3.98
CA PHE A 115 -28.05 -4.37 4.19
C PHE A 115 -27.57 -3.41 3.08
N LEU A 116 -26.28 -3.43 2.75
CA LEU A 116 -25.71 -2.62 1.67
C LEU A 116 -26.29 -2.97 0.29
N SER A 117 -26.69 -4.22 0.09
CA SER A 117 -27.29 -4.69 -1.16
C SER A 117 -28.80 -4.42 -1.26
N PHE A 118 -29.41 -3.77 -0.26
CA PHE A 118 -30.86 -3.51 -0.16
C PHE A 118 -31.73 -4.78 -0.23
N THR A 119 -31.16 -5.94 0.04
CA THR A 119 -31.86 -7.24 -0.05
C THR A 119 -32.34 -7.77 1.30
N GLY A 120 -32.02 -7.10 2.40
CA GLY A 120 -32.32 -7.54 3.76
C GLY A 120 -33.28 -6.62 4.51
N HIS A 121 -34.17 -7.21 5.35
CA HIS A 121 -35.09 -6.51 6.22
C HIS A 121 -34.50 -6.35 7.64
N ASN A 122 -33.26 -5.94 7.76
CA ASN A 122 -32.61 -5.75 9.06
C ASN A 122 -33.01 -4.38 9.62
N SER A 123 -33.34 -4.35 10.92
CA SER A 123 -33.62 -3.11 11.61
C SER A 123 -32.33 -2.27 11.75
N TRP A 124 -32.46 -0.94 11.72
CA TRP A 124 -31.35 -0.03 12.01
C TRP A 124 -30.71 -0.30 13.39
N ALA A 125 -31.51 -0.78 14.36
CA ALA A 125 -31.01 -1.12 15.69
C ALA A 125 -30.07 -2.34 15.69
N ASP A 126 -30.36 -3.34 14.85
CA ASP A 126 -29.50 -4.52 14.71
C ASP A 126 -28.19 -4.16 13.99
N LEU A 127 -28.31 -3.36 12.93
CA LEU A 127 -27.14 -2.89 12.19
C LEU A 127 -26.20 -2.03 13.04
N SER A 128 -26.75 -1.12 13.88
CA SER A 128 -25.92 -0.29 14.74
C SER A 128 -25.14 -1.11 15.78
N ARG A 129 -25.74 -2.18 16.29
CA ARG A 129 -25.09 -3.11 17.22
C ARG A 129 -24.00 -3.93 16.54
N ASP A 130 -24.25 -4.43 15.31
CA ASP A 130 -23.27 -5.16 14.51
C ASP A 130 -22.07 -4.25 14.16
N ILE A 131 -22.33 -2.97 13.85
CA ILE A 131 -21.29 -1.96 13.60
C ILE A 131 -20.44 -1.71 14.84
N GLU A 132 -21.03 -1.52 16.01
CA GLU A 132 -20.27 -1.28 17.23
C GLU A 132 -19.40 -2.48 17.63
N GLN A 133 -19.94 -3.67 17.54
CA GLN A 133 -19.25 -4.89 18.02
C GLN A 133 -18.13 -5.35 17.11
N VAL A 134 -18.25 -5.17 15.79
CA VAL A 134 -17.29 -5.71 14.81
C VAL A 134 -16.52 -4.60 14.12
N PHE A 135 -17.23 -3.60 13.65
CA PHE A 135 -16.63 -2.59 12.78
C PHE A 135 -15.67 -1.65 13.52
N MET A 136 -16.01 -1.28 14.77
CA MET A 136 -15.15 -0.43 15.59
C MET A 136 -13.80 -1.10 15.92
N PRO A 137 -13.75 -2.33 16.43
CA PRO A 137 -12.48 -3.03 16.62
C PRO A 137 -11.70 -3.17 15.31
N MET A 138 -12.36 -3.56 14.21
CA MET A 138 -11.69 -3.69 12.90
C MET A 138 -11.13 -2.37 12.39
N LEU A 139 -11.83 -1.25 12.57
CA LEU A 139 -11.30 0.08 12.20
C LEU A 139 -10.06 0.44 12.99
N ILE A 140 -10.09 0.23 14.31
CA ILE A 140 -8.96 0.55 15.19
C ILE A 140 -7.76 -0.33 14.82
N GLY A 141 -7.96 -1.64 14.73
CA GLY A 141 -6.90 -2.58 14.35
C GLY A 141 -6.38 -2.34 12.93
N GLY A 142 -7.28 -2.12 11.98
CA GLY A 142 -6.93 -1.83 10.59
C GLY A 142 -6.15 -0.52 10.44
N THR A 143 -6.43 0.51 11.26
CA THR A 143 -5.60 1.73 11.26
C THR A 143 -4.20 1.47 11.79
N VAL A 144 -4.05 0.67 12.84
CA VAL A 144 -2.75 0.31 13.42
C VAL A 144 -1.95 -0.56 12.45
N LEU A 145 -2.55 -1.67 11.97
CA LEU A 145 -1.88 -2.58 11.03
C LEU A 145 -1.64 -1.91 9.69
N GLY A 146 -2.57 -1.10 9.20
CA GLY A 146 -2.43 -0.32 7.98
C GLY A 146 -1.28 0.68 8.06
N ALA A 147 -1.09 1.36 9.20
CA ALA A 147 0.04 2.26 9.41
C ALA A 147 1.38 1.49 9.42
N ILE A 148 1.43 0.34 10.08
CA ILE A 148 2.62 -0.52 10.08
C ILE A 148 2.91 -1.04 8.66
N ALA A 149 1.89 -1.50 7.96
CA ALA A 149 2.00 -1.98 6.58
C ALA A 149 2.43 -0.87 5.61
N TRP A 150 1.95 0.37 5.83
CA TRP A 150 2.37 1.54 5.06
C TRP A 150 3.86 1.79 5.19
N VAL A 151 4.37 1.85 6.43
CA VAL A 151 5.80 2.07 6.70
C VAL A 151 6.64 0.91 6.13
N GLY A 152 6.23 -0.33 6.38
CA GLY A 152 6.94 -1.52 5.89
C GLY A 152 7.00 -1.58 4.36
N SER A 153 5.87 -1.39 3.69
CA SER A 153 5.79 -1.40 2.23
C SER A 153 6.53 -0.20 1.60
N PHE A 154 6.49 0.97 2.23
CA PHE A 154 7.25 2.14 1.81
C PHE A 154 8.75 1.87 1.82
N ILE A 155 9.29 1.35 2.93
CA ILE A 155 10.71 1.01 3.07
C ILE A 155 11.10 -0.08 2.05
N LEU A 156 10.31 -1.15 1.97
CA LEU A 156 10.57 -2.28 1.08
C LEU A 156 10.61 -1.83 -0.39
N THR A 157 9.64 -1.04 -0.81
CA THR A 157 9.55 -0.53 -2.18
C THR A 157 10.69 0.43 -2.50
N LEU A 158 11.08 1.29 -1.55
CA LEU A 158 12.26 2.16 -1.70
C LEU A 158 13.53 1.33 -1.93
N TRP A 159 13.73 0.27 -1.16
CA TRP A 159 14.91 -0.59 -1.30
C TRP A 159 14.91 -1.32 -2.65
N ALA A 160 13.75 -1.85 -3.06
CA ALA A 160 13.59 -2.52 -4.33
C ALA A 160 13.91 -1.58 -5.51
N VAL A 161 13.36 -0.37 -5.51
CA VAL A 161 13.57 0.61 -6.57
C VAL A 161 15.02 1.10 -6.61
N LYS A 162 15.63 1.39 -5.45
CA LYS A 162 17.05 1.76 -5.38
C LYS A 162 17.95 0.64 -5.90
N GLY A 163 17.72 -0.59 -5.47
CA GLY A 163 18.47 -1.77 -5.94
C GLY A 163 18.37 -1.95 -7.46
N TRP A 164 17.15 -1.89 -8.01
CA TRP A 164 16.93 -2.02 -9.44
C TRP A 164 17.64 -0.92 -10.25
N ARG A 165 17.59 0.34 -9.80
CA ARG A 165 18.28 1.47 -10.43
C ARG A 165 19.81 1.29 -10.44
N LEU A 166 20.39 0.86 -9.33
CA LEU A 166 21.82 0.58 -9.25
C LEU A 166 22.24 -0.54 -10.22
N HIS A 167 21.44 -1.60 -10.30
CA HIS A 167 21.69 -2.68 -11.26
C HIS A 167 21.58 -2.20 -12.71
N ARG A 168 20.58 -1.40 -13.02
CA ARG A 168 20.40 -0.82 -14.37
C ARG A 168 21.56 0.12 -14.73
N ALA A 169 21.96 1.01 -13.83
CA ALA A 169 23.09 1.91 -14.04
C ALA A 169 24.40 1.14 -14.30
N LYS A 170 24.69 0.09 -13.53
CA LYS A 170 25.85 -0.77 -13.74
C LYS A 170 25.82 -1.48 -15.11
N ARG A 171 24.64 -1.92 -15.57
CA ARG A 171 24.48 -2.54 -16.91
C ARG A 171 24.74 -1.52 -18.01
N LEU A 172 24.24 -0.30 -17.90
CA LEU A 172 24.45 0.77 -18.87
C LEU A 172 25.92 1.16 -18.94
N LEU A 173 26.60 1.35 -17.80
CA LEU A 173 28.03 1.64 -17.77
C LEU A 173 28.88 0.55 -18.45
N LYS A 174 28.56 -0.73 -18.18
CA LYS A 174 29.24 -1.84 -18.85
C LYS A 174 28.98 -1.85 -20.36
N ALA A 175 27.80 -1.51 -20.83
CA ALA A 175 27.46 -1.42 -22.23
C ALA A 175 28.25 -0.29 -22.95
N VAL A 176 28.29 0.90 -22.29
CA VAL A 176 29.08 2.05 -22.79
C VAL A 176 30.57 1.72 -22.86
N GLN A 177 31.13 1.10 -21.80
CA GLN A 177 32.55 0.68 -21.81
C GLN A 177 32.85 -0.32 -22.93
N ARG A 178 31.96 -1.30 -23.17
CA ARG A 178 32.13 -2.25 -24.27
C ARG A 178 32.12 -1.56 -25.63
N ALA A 179 31.16 -0.64 -25.83
CA ALA A 179 31.09 0.13 -27.09
C ALA A 179 32.34 1.00 -27.31
N ALA A 180 32.85 1.65 -26.24
CA ALA A 180 34.08 2.43 -26.31
C ALA A 180 35.32 1.56 -26.68
N ASN A 181 35.43 0.38 -26.04
CA ASN A 181 36.56 -0.54 -26.34
C ASN A 181 36.50 -1.08 -27.80
N VAL A 182 35.28 -1.36 -28.31
CA VAL A 182 35.12 -1.77 -29.72
C VAL A 182 35.55 -0.66 -30.67
N LYS A 183 35.15 0.59 -30.37
CA LYS A 183 35.53 1.74 -31.20
C LYS A 183 37.04 1.94 -31.22
N VAL A 184 37.70 1.87 -30.05
CA VAL A 184 39.18 1.99 -29.98
C VAL A 184 39.85 0.86 -30.74
N ALA A 185 39.35 -0.38 -30.66
CA ALA A 185 39.91 -1.50 -31.45
C ALA A 185 39.80 -1.28 -32.98
N THR A 186 38.62 -0.79 -33.42
CA THR A 186 38.41 -0.50 -34.87
C THR A 186 39.29 0.66 -35.36
N ASP A 187 39.53 1.68 -34.53
CA ASP A 187 40.39 2.82 -34.87
C ASP A 187 41.90 2.44 -34.92
N LEU A 188 42.31 1.34 -34.28
CA LEU A 188 43.70 0.84 -34.29
C LEU A 188 43.97 -0.11 -35.48
N ASP A 189 42.94 -0.70 -36.06
CA ASP A 189 43.06 -1.62 -37.20
C ASP A 189 43.02 -0.89 -38.58
N CYS A 190 42.83 0.44 -38.57
CA CYS A 190 42.94 1.30 -39.77
C CYS A 190 44.28 2.05 -39.83
#